data_0df24e3a4a644063df5c88f9fe5ea34d
#
_entry.id   0df24e3a4a644063df5c88f9fe5ea34d
#
_cell.length_a   1.000
_cell.length_b   1.000
_cell.length_c   1.000
_cell.angle_alpha   90.00
_cell.angle_beta   90.00
_cell.angle_gamma   90.00
#
_symmetry.space_group_name_H-M   'P 1'
#
loop_
_entity.id
_entity.type
_entity.pdbx_description
1 polymer ?
#
loop_
_entity_poly.entity_id
_entity_poly.type
_entity_poly.pdbx_seq_one_letter_code
_entity_poly.pdbx_strand_id
1 'polypeptide(L)'
;MLTDICAYLKNWFDEDEFHRKLPRWEQEFTISDGKIDLDGKILKGQMFRIYGSMLNDGVYVYDDDLVLKDETFTGLIQSMRTEPDFLAVVMEINEWMAKYGTASSTAVSPFQSESFVEYSYSKSSGGSGNGGSGSATSPLSLFGYRLARWKKI
;
A
#
# COMPACT_ATOMS: atom_id res chain seq x y z
N MET A 1 -2.40 1.52 -2.22
CA MET A 1 -2.55 0.54 -1.15
C MET A 1 -1.27 0.26 -0.34
N LEU A 2 -0.11 -0.12 -0.93
CA LEU A 2 1.13 -0.35 -0.16
C LEU A 2 1.55 0.89 0.66
N THR A 3 1.47 2.06 0.04
CA THR A 3 1.70 3.36 0.69
C THR A 3 0.80 3.55 1.93
N ASP A 4 -0.48 3.23 1.80
CA ASP A 4 -1.47 3.44 2.88
C ASP A 4 -1.24 2.50 4.05
N ILE A 5 -0.85 1.25 3.75
CA ILE A 5 -0.50 0.27 4.79
C ILE A 5 0.76 0.74 5.53
N CYS A 6 1.80 1.20 4.83
CA CYS A 6 3.00 1.75 5.47
C CYS A 6 2.67 2.97 6.34
N ALA A 7 1.79 3.86 5.88
CA ALA A 7 1.33 5.02 6.63
C ALA A 7 0.54 4.62 7.90
N TYR A 8 -0.39 3.65 7.77
CA TYR A 8 -1.14 3.11 8.90
C TYR A 8 -0.22 2.49 9.96
N LEU A 9 0.81 1.77 9.52
CA LEU A 9 1.81 1.15 10.39
C LEU A 9 2.80 2.18 10.98
N LYS A 10 2.82 3.41 10.45
CA LYS A 10 3.87 4.40 10.72
C LYS A 10 5.28 3.84 10.50
N ASN A 11 5.39 2.88 9.59
CA ASN A 11 6.62 2.18 9.28
C ASN A 11 6.90 2.20 7.78
N TRP A 12 7.97 2.89 7.42
CA TRP A 12 8.40 3.05 6.03
C TRP A 12 9.52 2.09 5.66
N PHE A 13 9.88 1.17 6.57
CA PHE A 13 10.95 0.18 6.36
C PHE A 13 12.27 0.81 5.84
N ASP A 14 12.53 2.03 6.26
CA ASP A 14 13.68 2.85 5.83
C ASP A 14 14.95 2.60 6.65
N GLU A 15 14.93 1.59 7.49
CA GLU A 15 16.03 1.18 8.36
C GLU A 15 16.34 -0.31 8.17
N ASP A 16 17.63 -0.65 8.28
CA ASP A 16 18.06 -2.04 8.31
C ASP A 16 17.79 -2.69 9.70
N GLU A 17 18.21 -3.95 9.87
CA GLU A 17 18.06 -4.70 11.12
C GLU A 17 18.84 -4.11 12.31
N PHE A 18 19.82 -3.23 12.04
CA PHE A 18 20.61 -2.51 13.04
C PHE A 18 20.15 -1.07 13.26
N HIS A 19 18.95 -0.71 12.81
CA HIS A 19 18.36 0.65 12.87
C HIS A 19 19.18 1.72 12.13
N ARG A 20 20.01 1.33 11.14
CA ARG A 20 20.71 2.27 10.28
C ARG A 20 19.81 2.63 9.10
N LYS A 21 19.78 3.93 8.76
CA LYS A 21 19.02 4.40 7.60
C LYS A 21 19.54 3.79 6.30
N LEU A 22 18.59 3.31 5.50
CA LEU A 22 18.89 2.79 4.17
C LEU A 22 19.22 3.92 3.19
N PRO A 23 19.94 3.62 2.10
CA PRO A 23 20.32 4.62 1.10
C PRO A 23 19.13 5.39 0.53
N ARG A 24 19.36 6.66 0.24
CA ARG A 24 18.41 7.52 -0.45
C ARG A 24 19.13 8.39 -1.46
N TRP A 25 18.43 8.74 -2.53
CA TRP A 25 18.98 9.56 -3.61
C TRP A 25 18.04 10.73 -3.88
N GLU A 26 18.58 11.92 -3.82
CA GLU A 26 17.86 13.18 -4.08
C GLU A 26 18.43 13.80 -5.35
N GLN A 27 17.64 13.82 -6.41
CA GLN A 27 18.03 14.31 -7.74
C GLN A 27 16.81 14.49 -8.64
N GLU A 28 17.04 14.90 -9.87
CA GLU A 28 16.04 14.81 -10.92
C GLU A 28 15.91 13.37 -11.42
N PHE A 29 14.68 12.89 -11.53
CA PHE A 29 14.33 11.57 -12.06
C PHE A 29 13.37 11.73 -13.22
N THR A 30 13.54 10.88 -14.23
CA THR A 30 12.63 10.80 -15.38
C THR A 30 11.99 9.42 -15.43
N ILE A 31 10.66 9.40 -15.55
CA ILE A 31 9.85 8.21 -15.83
C ILE A 31 9.41 8.32 -17.28
N SER A 32 9.71 7.30 -18.06
CA SER A 32 9.40 7.23 -19.49
C SER A 32 8.87 5.86 -19.83
N ASP A 33 7.81 5.81 -20.65
CA ASP A 33 7.13 4.56 -21.00
C ASP A 33 6.70 3.73 -19.77
N GLY A 34 6.31 4.42 -18.70
CA GLY A 34 5.90 3.81 -17.43
C GLY A 34 7.04 3.23 -16.60
N LYS A 35 8.30 3.46 -16.98
CA LYS A 35 9.47 2.91 -16.32
C LYS A 35 10.38 3.98 -15.77
N ILE A 36 10.98 3.68 -14.62
CA ILE A 36 12.03 4.47 -13.98
C ILE A 36 13.31 3.63 -13.93
N ASP A 37 14.43 4.25 -14.29
CA ASP A 37 15.74 3.60 -14.20
C ASP A 37 16.31 3.78 -12.79
N LEU A 38 16.37 2.70 -12.05
CA LEU A 38 16.94 2.63 -10.70
C LEU A 38 18.09 1.63 -10.60
N ASP A 39 18.71 1.29 -11.74
CA ASP A 39 19.82 0.35 -11.78
C ASP A 39 20.97 0.81 -10.86
N GLY A 40 21.49 -0.15 -10.08
CA GLY A 40 22.53 0.11 -9.09
C GLY A 40 22.06 0.82 -7.81
N LYS A 41 20.78 1.24 -7.73
CA LYS A 41 20.19 1.88 -6.55
C LYS A 41 19.22 0.95 -5.82
N ILE A 42 18.28 0.39 -6.56
CA ILE A 42 17.22 -0.48 -6.02
C ILE A 42 17.33 -1.83 -6.72
N LEU A 43 17.30 -2.90 -5.93
CA LEU A 43 17.34 -4.26 -6.47
C LEU A 43 15.96 -4.68 -6.95
N LYS A 44 15.93 -5.55 -7.96
CA LYS A 44 14.68 -6.17 -8.43
C LYS A 44 14.00 -6.94 -7.28
N GLY A 45 12.71 -6.72 -7.10
CA GLY A 45 11.93 -7.25 -5.97
C GLY A 45 12.04 -6.42 -4.68
N GLN A 46 12.85 -5.38 -4.66
CA GLN A 46 13.02 -4.52 -3.50
C GLN A 46 11.95 -3.44 -3.43
N MET A 47 11.50 -3.14 -2.21
CA MET A 47 10.62 -2.01 -1.95
C MET A 47 11.40 -0.70 -2.02
N PHE A 48 10.73 0.34 -2.54
CA PHE A 48 11.25 1.70 -2.53
C PHE A 48 10.11 2.72 -2.43
N ARG A 49 10.46 3.94 -2.05
CA ARG A 49 9.51 5.05 -1.96
C ARG A 49 9.95 6.20 -2.84
N ILE A 50 8.99 6.78 -3.55
CA ILE A 50 9.14 8.04 -4.30
C ILE A 50 8.58 9.18 -3.45
N TYR A 51 9.31 10.28 -3.35
CA TYR A 51 8.89 11.54 -2.75
C TYR A 51 9.06 12.69 -3.73
N GLY A 52 8.10 13.61 -3.73
CA GLY A 52 8.18 14.83 -4.52
C GLY A 52 7.73 14.69 -5.96
N SER A 53 7.25 13.53 -6.37
CA SER A 53 6.56 13.33 -7.63
C SER A 53 5.12 13.83 -7.51
N MET A 54 4.60 14.49 -8.54
CA MET A 54 3.19 14.89 -8.59
C MET A 54 2.27 13.72 -8.93
N LEU A 55 2.75 12.78 -9.73
CA LEU A 55 1.93 11.69 -10.27
C LEU A 55 2.22 10.33 -9.63
N ASN A 56 3.40 10.16 -9.02
CA ASN A 56 3.90 8.86 -8.55
C ASN A 56 4.44 8.89 -7.12
N ASP A 57 4.08 9.86 -6.29
CA ASP A 57 4.47 9.82 -4.87
C ASP A 57 3.87 8.57 -4.20
N GLY A 58 4.70 7.74 -3.57
CA GLY A 58 4.23 6.51 -2.97
C GLY A 58 5.28 5.42 -2.79
N VAL A 59 4.82 4.25 -2.34
CA VAL A 59 5.65 3.06 -2.10
C VAL A 59 5.36 2.02 -3.16
N TYR A 60 6.42 1.45 -3.71
CA TYR A 60 6.40 0.49 -4.81
C TYR A 60 7.34 -0.68 -4.56
N VAL A 61 7.16 -1.75 -5.32
CA VAL A 61 8.14 -2.83 -5.49
C VAL A 61 8.77 -2.65 -6.86
N TYR A 62 10.11 -2.67 -6.93
CA TYR A 62 10.85 -2.53 -8.18
C TYR A 62 10.88 -3.86 -8.93
N ASP A 63 10.00 -4.04 -9.88
CA ASP A 63 9.91 -5.23 -10.71
C ASP A 63 9.57 -4.89 -12.17
N ASP A 64 9.50 -5.91 -13.02
CA ASP A 64 9.21 -5.73 -14.44
C ASP A 64 7.77 -5.32 -14.72
N ASP A 65 6.86 -5.63 -13.80
CA ASP A 65 5.42 -5.33 -13.92
C ASP A 65 5.08 -3.92 -13.40
N LEU A 66 6.04 -3.24 -12.74
CA LEU A 66 5.83 -1.88 -12.26
C LEU A 66 5.57 -0.93 -13.44
N VAL A 67 4.44 -0.25 -13.41
CA VAL A 67 4.06 0.79 -14.36
C VAL A 67 3.75 2.06 -13.59
N LEU A 68 4.49 3.11 -13.87
CA LEU A 68 4.35 4.45 -13.31
C LEU A 68 3.79 5.41 -14.39
N LYS A 69 3.37 6.59 -13.98
CA LYS A 69 2.97 7.65 -14.92
C LYS A 69 4.21 8.41 -15.38
N ASP A 70 4.29 8.70 -16.69
CA ASP A 70 5.41 9.43 -17.26
C ASP A 70 5.49 10.83 -16.69
N GLU A 71 6.62 11.18 -16.16
CA GLU A 71 6.96 12.52 -15.68
C GLU A 71 8.47 12.69 -15.47
N THR A 72 8.93 13.94 -15.44
CA THR A 72 10.24 14.31 -14.91
C THR A 72 10.02 15.13 -13.66
N PHE A 73 10.64 14.75 -12.56
CA PHE A 73 10.48 15.40 -11.27
C PHE A 73 11.80 15.48 -10.51
N THR A 74 11.97 16.54 -9.74
CA THR A 74 13.05 16.63 -8.75
C THR A 74 12.50 16.14 -7.41
N GLY A 75 13.09 15.10 -6.88
CA GLY A 75 12.58 14.46 -5.67
C GLY A 75 13.57 13.48 -5.07
N LEU A 76 13.08 12.59 -4.24
CA LEU A 76 13.87 11.65 -3.49
C LEU A 76 13.36 10.22 -3.71
N ILE A 77 14.28 9.32 -3.99
CA ILE A 77 14.04 7.89 -3.96
C ILE A 77 14.67 7.31 -2.69
N GLN A 78 13.85 6.71 -1.85
CA GLN A 78 14.27 6.05 -0.62
C GLN A 78 14.26 4.54 -0.80
N SER A 79 15.41 3.89 -0.60
CA SER A 79 15.47 2.43 -0.50
C SER A 79 14.73 1.97 0.76
N MET A 80 14.00 0.86 0.66
CA MET A 80 13.24 0.28 1.77
C MET A 80 13.66 -1.17 1.98
N ARG A 81 13.63 -1.61 3.23
CA ARG A 81 13.82 -3.03 3.55
C ARG A 81 12.61 -3.82 3.07
N THR A 82 12.86 -4.86 2.30
CA THR A 82 11.81 -5.74 1.81
C THR A 82 11.59 -6.87 2.80
N GLU A 83 10.38 -6.96 3.31
CA GLU A 83 9.93 -8.02 4.20
C GLU A 83 8.98 -8.95 3.44
N PRO A 84 9.41 -10.15 3.03
CA PRO A 84 8.57 -11.05 2.22
C PRO A 84 7.23 -11.38 2.88
N ASP A 85 7.24 -11.61 4.19
CA ASP A 85 6.02 -11.88 4.95
C ASP A 85 5.06 -10.70 4.97
N PHE A 86 5.59 -9.47 5.00
CA PHE A 86 4.79 -8.24 4.90
C PHE A 86 4.14 -8.15 3.52
N LEU A 87 4.92 -8.35 2.46
CA LEU A 87 4.41 -8.33 1.10
C LEU A 87 3.34 -9.40 0.87
N ALA A 88 3.51 -10.60 1.43
CA ALA A 88 2.50 -11.64 1.36
C ALA A 88 1.16 -11.20 1.98
N VAL A 89 1.20 -10.55 3.15
CA VAL A 89 -0.02 -10.00 3.78
C VAL A 89 -0.63 -8.89 2.92
N VAL A 90 0.19 -8.02 2.33
CA VAL A 90 -0.29 -6.97 1.42
C VAL A 90 -0.97 -7.58 0.19
N MET A 91 -0.42 -8.64 -0.39
CA MET A 91 -1.05 -9.35 -1.52
C MET A 91 -2.42 -9.92 -1.13
N GLU A 92 -2.54 -10.57 0.02
CA GLU A 92 -3.81 -11.07 0.53
C GLU A 92 -4.84 -9.96 0.73
N ILE A 93 -4.42 -8.81 1.24
CA ILE A 93 -5.28 -7.62 1.37
C ILE A 93 -5.75 -7.14 -0.01
N ASN A 94 -4.84 -7.10 -1.01
CA ASN A 94 -5.18 -6.73 -2.38
C ASN A 94 -6.21 -7.69 -2.99
N GLU A 95 -6.01 -8.99 -2.84
CA GLU A 95 -6.95 -10.02 -3.32
C GLU A 95 -8.31 -9.89 -2.63
N TRP A 96 -8.30 -9.67 -1.32
CA TRP A 96 -9.51 -9.44 -0.55
C TRP A 96 -10.25 -8.19 -1.03
N MET A 97 -9.54 -7.09 -1.26
CA MET A 97 -10.09 -5.84 -1.77
C MET A 97 -10.65 -6.01 -3.20
N ALA A 98 -9.97 -6.73 -4.06
CA ALA A 98 -10.44 -7.03 -5.40
C ALA A 98 -11.76 -7.83 -5.37
N LYS A 99 -11.91 -8.72 -4.41
CA LYS A 99 -13.10 -9.59 -4.26
C LYS A 99 -14.28 -8.89 -3.59
N TYR A 100 -14.04 -8.08 -2.57
CA TYR A 100 -15.07 -7.53 -1.70
C TYR A 100 -15.13 -6.00 -1.69
N GLY A 101 -14.12 -5.34 -2.23
CA GLY A 101 -13.95 -3.88 -2.15
C GLY A 101 -14.82 -3.08 -3.11
N THR A 102 -15.76 -3.69 -3.86
CA THR A 102 -16.66 -2.98 -4.77
C THR A 102 -18.09 -3.02 -4.26
N ALA A 103 -18.83 -1.91 -4.44
CA ALA A 103 -20.23 -1.82 -4.07
C ALA A 103 -21.12 -2.86 -4.79
N SER A 104 -20.67 -3.42 -5.92
CA SER A 104 -21.35 -4.46 -6.67
C SER A 104 -21.18 -5.87 -6.12
N SER A 105 -20.20 -6.11 -5.25
CA SER A 105 -20.00 -7.41 -4.59
C SER A 105 -20.90 -7.58 -3.36
N THR A 106 -22.18 -7.25 -3.51
CA THR A 106 -23.16 -7.16 -2.42
C THR A 106 -23.47 -8.49 -1.74
N ALA A 107 -23.30 -9.61 -2.44
CA ALA A 107 -23.76 -10.91 -1.97
C ALA A 107 -22.91 -11.51 -0.86
N VAL A 108 -21.66 -11.10 -0.71
CA VAL A 108 -20.68 -11.76 0.17
C VAL A 108 -19.89 -10.78 1.06
N SER A 109 -19.99 -9.47 0.83
CA SER A 109 -19.32 -8.50 1.69
C SER A 109 -20.01 -8.38 3.05
N PRO A 110 -19.33 -8.69 4.16
CA PRO A 110 -19.90 -8.54 5.51
C PRO A 110 -19.97 -7.08 5.97
N PHE A 111 -19.55 -6.10 5.13
CA PHE A 111 -19.36 -4.72 5.55
C PHE A 111 -20.50 -3.81 5.07
N GLN A 112 -20.94 -2.92 5.95
CA GLN A 112 -21.96 -1.91 5.63
C GLN A 112 -21.33 -0.63 5.06
N SER A 113 -20.16 -0.24 5.52
CA SER A 113 -19.38 0.86 4.99
C SER A 113 -17.90 0.65 5.25
N GLU A 114 -17.06 1.15 4.36
CA GLU A 114 -15.63 1.01 4.45
C GLU A 114 -14.94 2.26 3.90
N SER A 115 -13.91 2.71 4.60
CA SER A 115 -13.06 3.80 4.16
C SER A 115 -11.61 3.44 4.43
N PHE A 116 -10.79 3.53 3.39
CA PHE A 116 -9.37 3.26 3.48
C PHE A 116 -8.61 4.28 2.63
N VAL A 117 -8.08 5.31 3.28
CA VAL A 117 -7.36 6.44 2.70
C VAL A 117 -8.05 7.04 1.45
N GLU A 118 -7.91 6.43 0.27
CA GLU A 118 -8.53 6.88 -0.98
C GLU A 118 -9.71 6.01 -1.43
N TYR A 119 -10.01 4.97 -0.67
CA TYR A 119 -11.12 4.06 -0.97
C TYR A 119 -12.21 4.20 0.07
N SER A 120 -13.41 4.51 -0.36
CA SER A 120 -14.60 4.55 0.48
C SER A 120 -15.76 3.87 -0.24
N TYR A 121 -16.42 2.95 0.44
CA TYR A 121 -17.66 2.38 -0.06
C TYR A 121 -18.70 2.21 1.04
N SER A 122 -19.94 2.41 0.67
CA SER A 122 -21.09 2.23 1.57
C SER A 122 -22.07 1.25 0.95
N LYS A 123 -22.42 0.22 1.69
CA LYS A 123 -23.47 -0.74 1.33
C LYS A 123 -24.79 -0.22 1.88
N SER A 124 -25.76 0.07 1.01
CA SER A 124 -27.12 0.42 1.46
C SER A 124 -27.77 -0.79 2.11
N SER A 125 -28.22 -0.63 3.36
CA SER A 125 -29.03 -1.62 4.03
C SER A 125 -30.46 -1.60 3.46
N GLY A 126 -30.70 -2.41 2.46
CA GLY A 126 -32.05 -2.73 2.02
C GLY A 126 -32.62 -3.88 2.85
N GLY A 127 -33.51 -3.59 3.77
CA GLY A 127 -34.27 -4.63 4.45
C GLY A 127 -34.29 -4.55 5.98
N SER A 128 -35.43 -4.21 6.49
CA SER A 128 -35.83 -4.35 7.88
C SER A 128 -35.65 -5.78 8.38
N GLY A 129 -34.84 -5.99 9.40
CA GLY A 129 -34.66 -7.32 10.03
C GLY A 129 -33.65 -7.26 11.19
N ASN A 130 -34.17 -6.99 12.35
CA ASN A 130 -33.68 -7.31 13.69
C ASN A 130 -32.23 -7.74 13.91
N GLY A 131 -31.47 -6.87 14.59
CA GLY A 131 -30.53 -7.25 15.62
C GLY A 131 -29.23 -7.95 15.19
N GLY A 132 -28.32 -7.20 14.66
CA GLY A 132 -26.92 -7.60 14.59
C GLY A 132 -26.10 -6.34 14.37
N SER A 133 -25.47 -5.84 15.44
CA SER A 133 -24.48 -4.78 15.33
C SER A 133 -23.29 -5.33 14.54
N GLY A 134 -23.43 -5.34 13.22
CA GLY A 134 -22.34 -5.61 12.29
C GLY A 134 -21.38 -4.44 12.34
N SER A 135 -20.39 -4.51 13.20
CA SER A 135 -19.26 -3.59 13.18
C SER A 135 -18.68 -3.60 11.78
N ALA A 136 -18.72 -2.46 11.10
CA ALA A 136 -18.06 -2.28 9.80
C ALA A 136 -16.58 -2.58 9.98
N THR A 137 -16.16 -3.75 9.51
CA THR A 137 -14.80 -4.22 9.71
C THR A 137 -13.97 -3.82 8.50
N SER A 138 -13.12 -2.81 8.63
CA SER A 138 -12.22 -2.42 7.55
C SER A 138 -11.21 -3.54 7.24
N PRO A 139 -10.61 -3.58 6.03
CA PRO A 139 -9.53 -4.53 5.74
C PRO A 139 -8.42 -4.46 6.76
N LEU A 140 -8.11 -3.27 7.26
CA LEU A 140 -7.09 -3.07 8.29
C LEU A 140 -7.48 -3.69 9.63
N SER A 141 -8.76 -3.77 9.97
CA SER A 141 -9.18 -4.45 11.20
C SER A 141 -9.15 -5.97 11.06
N LEU A 142 -9.45 -6.50 9.86
CA LEU A 142 -9.32 -7.93 9.59
C LEU A 142 -7.86 -8.41 9.61
N PHE A 143 -6.98 -7.65 8.98
CA PHE A 143 -5.56 -7.99 8.87
C PHE A 143 -4.70 -7.30 9.92
N GLY A 144 -5.28 -6.44 10.76
CA GLY A 144 -4.57 -5.59 11.71
C GLY A 144 -3.73 -6.38 12.72
N TYR A 145 -4.21 -7.51 13.18
CA TYR A 145 -3.44 -8.37 14.08
C TYR A 145 -2.19 -8.97 13.41
N ARG A 146 -2.26 -9.27 12.11
CA ARG A 146 -1.11 -9.75 11.33
C ARG A 146 -0.13 -8.64 11.03
N LEU A 147 -0.65 -7.43 10.78
CA LEU A 147 0.14 -6.24 10.51
C LEU A 147 0.78 -5.64 11.76
N ALA A 148 0.24 -5.93 12.96
CA ALA A 148 0.66 -5.31 14.23
C ALA A 148 2.16 -5.49 14.52
N ARG A 149 2.76 -6.60 14.08
CA ARG A 149 4.19 -6.87 14.29
C ARG A 149 5.13 -5.86 13.60
N TRP A 150 4.65 -5.18 12.55
CA TRP A 150 5.42 -4.15 11.83
C TRP A 150 5.06 -2.73 12.24
N LYS A 151 4.08 -2.55 13.14
CA LYS A 151 3.66 -1.23 13.56
C LYS A 151 4.73 -0.57 14.43
N LYS A 152 5.21 0.61 14.01
CA LYS A 152 6.03 1.46 14.87
C LYS A 152 5.14 2.26 15.83
N ILE A 153 5.56 2.33 17.08
CA ILE A 153 4.87 3.07 18.14
C ILE A 153 5.33 4.53 18.14
#